data_2c590b27e818854d3d3cb7d21040bbac
#
_entry.id   2c590b27e818854d3d3cb7d21040bbac
#
_cell.length_a   1.000
_cell.length_b   1.000
_cell.length_c   1.000
_cell.angle_alpha   90.00
_cell.angle_beta   90.00
_cell.angle_gamma   90.00
#
_symmetry.space_group_name_H-M   'P 1'
#
loop_
_entity.id
_entity.type
_entity.pdbx_description
1 polymer ?
#
loop_
_entity_poly.entity_id
_entity_poly.type
_entity_poly.pdbx_seq_one_letter_code
_entity_poly.pdbx_strand_id
1 'polypeptide(L)'
;MKKALNAWTVDSTTGFEEMFLQLKETGFDGIELNVDEVGHSQHSLTLETSDAELDNIKTISEKTQLPVVSISTSMLGGYRMGAPDEADRELAKKVIRTQLKCAKALGASGILIVPGGVPQQKSFIKARELSMRTLLELKPEIEEAKINTGVENVWNGFFMSPFDMISFIDEADSPYIRAYYDVGNVVAFSWTEYWIEALGSRISHIHVKDFKRGGTAFGGLNSGGSFVDLLKGDVNWEAVIPALKSVGFDGYLTAEVFKNNEAMSYTDYYKEVAKAIETIITKA
;
A
#
# COMPACT_ATOMS: atom_id res chain seq x y z
N MET A 1 -15.27 -0.44 8.71
CA MET A 1 -13.83 -0.58 8.37
C MET A 1 -13.12 -1.47 9.38
N LYS A 2 -12.05 -2.14 8.99
CA LYS A 2 -11.26 -3.10 9.79
C LYS A 2 -9.81 -2.65 9.88
N LYS A 3 -9.05 -3.25 10.81
CA LYS A 3 -7.63 -2.92 11.07
C LYS A 3 -6.72 -3.93 10.40
N ALA A 4 -5.77 -3.47 9.60
CA ALA A 4 -4.69 -4.32 9.07
C ALA A 4 -3.32 -3.68 9.31
N LEU A 5 -2.28 -4.49 9.27
CA LEU A 5 -0.89 -4.06 9.38
C LEU A 5 -0.13 -4.54 8.14
N ASN A 6 0.70 -3.66 7.59
CA ASN A 6 1.68 -4.06 6.57
C ASN A 6 2.85 -4.79 7.24
N ALA A 7 3.29 -5.88 6.64
CA ALA A 7 4.33 -6.76 7.20
C ALA A 7 5.71 -6.09 7.33
N TRP A 8 6.00 -4.99 6.62
CA TRP A 8 7.23 -4.22 6.86
C TRP A 8 7.30 -3.56 8.25
N THR A 9 6.16 -3.41 8.92
CA THR A 9 6.10 -2.93 10.31
C THR A 9 6.61 -3.97 11.32
N VAL A 10 6.63 -5.25 10.92
CA VAL A 10 7.00 -6.37 11.79
C VAL A 10 8.52 -6.54 11.83
N ASP A 11 9.04 -6.98 12.99
CA ASP A 11 10.46 -7.30 13.14
C ASP A 11 10.90 -8.30 12.05
N SER A 12 11.91 -7.93 11.28
CA SER A 12 12.38 -8.71 10.12
C SER A 12 12.86 -10.14 10.45
N THR A 13 13.15 -10.42 11.72
CA THR A 13 13.58 -11.73 12.22
C THR A 13 12.41 -12.64 12.62
N THR A 14 11.17 -12.13 12.61
CA THR A 14 9.97 -12.87 12.96
C THR A 14 9.49 -13.70 11.75
N GLY A 15 9.24 -15.01 11.96
CA GLY A 15 8.69 -15.89 10.93
C GLY A 15 7.17 -15.72 10.75
N PHE A 16 6.61 -16.31 9.68
CA PHE A 16 5.19 -16.18 9.34
C PHE A 16 4.25 -16.60 10.50
N GLU A 17 4.44 -17.77 11.09
CA GLU A 17 3.53 -18.28 12.13
C GLU A 17 3.49 -17.36 13.35
N GLU A 18 4.65 -16.93 13.83
CA GLU A 18 4.76 -16.02 14.97
C GLU A 18 4.16 -14.64 14.64
N MET A 19 4.43 -14.10 13.45
CA MET A 19 3.88 -12.82 13.00
C MET A 19 2.34 -12.83 13.00
N PHE A 20 1.74 -13.87 12.42
CA PHE A 20 0.28 -13.98 12.37
C PHE A 20 -0.34 -14.10 13.77
N LEU A 21 0.27 -14.88 14.67
CA LEU A 21 -0.18 -15.01 16.05
C LEU A 21 -0.09 -13.68 16.81
N GLN A 22 1.08 -13.02 16.77
CA GLN A 22 1.29 -11.74 17.44
C GLN A 22 0.30 -10.68 16.97
N LEU A 23 0.08 -10.54 15.64
CA LEU A 23 -0.83 -9.55 15.11
C LEU A 23 -2.28 -9.84 15.49
N LYS A 24 -2.69 -11.11 15.47
CA LYS A 24 -4.03 -11.49 15.95
C LYS A 24 -4.25 -11.16 17.41
N GLU A 25 -3.28 -11.50 18.27
CA GLU A 25 -3.34 -11.23 19.71
C GLU A 25 -3.31 -9.74 20.06
N THR A 26 -2.67 -8.93 19.22
CA THR A 26 -2.61 -7.47 19.40
C THR A 26 -3.81 -6.72 18.80
N GLY A 27 -4.76 -7.44 18.18
CA GLY A 27 -6.07 -6.92 17.82
C GLY A 27 -6.23 -6.47 16.38
N PHE A 28 -5.39 -6.95 15.46
CA PHE A 28 -5.59 -6.74 14.03
C PHE A 28 -6.63 -7.72 13.45
N ASP A 29 -7.30 -7.28 12.39
CA ASP A 29 -8.33 -8.03 11.65
C ASP A 29 -7.78 -8.61 10.34
N GLY A 30 -6.59 -8.22 9.91
CA GLY A 30 -5.93 -8.68 8.71
C GLY A 30 -4.47 -8.25 8.61
N ILE A 31 -3.77 -8.79 7.64
CA ILE A 31 -2.36 -8.47 7.36
C ILE A 31 -2.15 -8.24 5.86
N GLU A 32 -1.29 -7.30 5.51
CA GLU A 32 -0.74 -7.15 4.17
C GLU A 32 0.66 -7.76 4.14
N LEU A 33 0.90 -8.69 3.21
CA LEU A 33 2.21 -9.28 2.98
C LEU A 33 2.97 -8.56 1.86
N ASN A 34 4.27 -8.78 1.80
CA ASN A 34 5.15 -8.09 0.86
C ASN A 34 5.94 -9.08 0.02
N VAL A 35 6.01 -8.81 -1.31
CA VAL A 35 6.97 -9.44 -2.21
C VAL A 35 8.22 -8.59 -2.24
N ASP A 36 9.32 -9.13 -1.71
CA ASP A 36 10.60 -8.44 -1.55
C ASP A 36 11.76 -9.24 -2.14
N GLU A 37 12.96 -8.66 -2.13
CA GLU A 37 14.18 -9.38 -2.45
C GLU A 37 14.44 -10.48 -1.41
N VAL A 38 15.08 -11.56 -1.85
CA VAL A 38 15.46 -12.69 -0.97
C VAL A 38 16.29 -12.18 0.21
N GLY A 39 15.90 -12.55 1.42
CA GLY A 39 16.60 -12.18 2.66
C GLY A 39 16.22 -10.82 3.22
N HIS A 40 15.20 -10.15 2.70
CA HIS A 40 14.69 -8.89 3.26
C HIS A 40 14.12 -9.10 4.67
N SER A 41 13.28 -10.09 4.87
CA SER A 41 12.80 -10.55 6.18
C SER A 41 12.50 -12.05 6.18
N GLN A 42 12.28 -12.64 7.36
CA GLN A 42 11.87 -14.04 7.49
C GLN A 42 10.40 -14.30 7.10
N HIS A 43 9.63 -13.23 6.90
CA HIS A 43 8.23 -13.27 6.48
C HIS A 43 7.99 -12.59 5.12
N SER A 44 9.04 -12.37 4.32
CA SER A 44 8.87 -11.86 2.95
C SER A 44 8.48 -12.97 1.99
N LEU A 45 7.50 -12.69 1.13
CA LEU A 45 7.33 -13.40 -0.12
C LEU A 45 8.42 -12.94 -1.09
N THR A 46 8.80 -13.79 -2.03
CA THR A 46 9.83 -13.49 -3.03
C THR A 46 9.41 -13.95 -4.42
N LEU A 47 10.19 -13.62 -5.44
CA LEU A 47 9.97 -14.17 -6.79
C LEU A 47 10.16 -15.69 -6.87
N GLU A 48 10.73 -16.30 -5.82
CA GLU A 48 11.03 -17.73 -5.72
C GLU A 48 10.05 -18.47 -4.80
N THR A 49 9.11 -17.77 -4.17
CA THR A 49 8.12 -18.38 -3.26
C THR A 49 7.33 -19.47 -3.96
N SER A 50 7.44 -20.68 -3.44
CA SER A 50 6.83 -21.89 -3.98
C SER A 50 5.35 -22.00 -3.60
N ASP A 51 4.61 -22.85 -4.32
CA ASP A 51 3.21 -23.14 -4.00
C ASP A 51 3.07 -23.80 -2.62
N ALA A 52 4.02 -24.66 -2.22
CA ALA A 52 4.02 -25.28 -0.90
C ALA A 52 4.20 -24.27 0.24
N GLU A 53 5.03 -23.23 0.05
CA GLU A 53 5.16 -22.14 1.01
C GLU A 53 3.86 -21.32 1.09
N LEU A 54 3.22 -21.03 -0.04
CA LEU A 54 1.92 -20.33 -0.07
C LEU A 54 0.84 -21.16 0.62
N ASP A 55 0.77 -22.47 0.42
CA ASP A 55 -0.16 -23.36 1.10
C ASP A 55 0.07 -23.38 2.62
N ASN A 56 1.34 -23.35 3.07
CA ASN A 56 1.68 -23.25 4.47
C ASN A 56 1.22 -21.92 5.06
N ILE A 57 1.51 -20.79 4.40
CA ILE A 57 1.07 -19.44 4.85
C ILE A 57 -0.45 -19.36 4.91
N LYS A 58 -1.15 -19.93 3.92
CA LYS A 58 -2.61 -20.02 3.93
C LYS A 58 -3.12 -20.80 5.15
N THR A 59 -2.50 -21.93 5.45
CA THR A 59 -2.83 -22.74 6.64
C THR A 59 -2.64 -21.95 7.93
N ILE A 60 -1.56 -21.17 8.05
CA ILE A 60 -1.30 -20.28 9.18
C ILE A 60 -2.40 -19.20 9.29
N SER A 61 -2.73 -18.54 8.18
CA SER A 61 -3.79 -17.53 8.11
C SER A 61 -5.15 -18.09 8.57
N GLU A 62 -5.52 -19.28 8.11
CA GLU A 62 -6.76 -19.96 8.51
C GLU A 62 -6.79 -20.34 9.98
N LYS A 63 -5.71 -20.92 10.51
CA LYS A 63 -5.59 -21.30 11.94
C LYS A 63 -5.65 -20.08 12.86
N THR A 64 -4.99 -19.00 12.52
CA THR A 64 -4.98 -17.78 13.33
C THR A 64 -6.21 -16.90 13.13
N GLN A 65 -7.02 -17.18 12.11
CA GLN A 65 -8.15 -16.33 11.71
C GLN A 65 -7.71 -14.88 11.42
N LEU A 66 -6.53 -14.71 10.84
CA LEU A 66 -6.00 -13.43 10.38
C LEU A 66 -5.82 -13.47 8.85
N PRO A 67 -6.77 -12.98 8.06
CA PRO A 67 -6.70 -13.05 6.61
C PRO A 67 -5.58 -12.17 6.05
N VAL A 68 -4.98 -12.62 4.94
CA VAL A 68 -4.14 -11.78 4.10
C VAL A 68 -5.06 -10.90 3.25
N VAL A 69 -4.93 -9.57 3.39
CA VAL A 69 -5.86 -8.61 2.77
C VAL A 69 -5.38 -8.11 1.43
N SER A 70 -4.07 -7.96 1.28
CA SER A 70 -3.39 -7.47 0.08
C SER A 70 -1.94 -7.93 0.04
N ILE A 71 -1.32 -7.80 -1.14
CA ILE A 71 0.11 -8.07 -1.35
C ILE A 71 0.78 -6.81 -1.92
N SER A 72 1.68 -6.21 -1.17
CA SER A 72 2.48 -5.10 -1.64
C SER A 72 3.89 -5.51 -2.08
N THR A 73 4.74 -4.57 -2.47
CA THR A 73 6.12 -4.83 -2.88
C THR A 73 7.00 -3.59 -2.83
N SER A 74 8.25 -3.73 -2.35
CA SER A 74 9.31 -2.74 -2.50
C SER A 74 10.00 -2.79 -3.87
N MET A 75 9.86 -3.89 -4.60
CA MET A 75 10.63 -4.18 -5.81
C MET A 75 10.27 -3.29 -7.02
N LEU A 76 9.09 -2.64 -7.02
CA LEU A 76 8.69 -1.68 -8.03
C LEU A 76 9.26 -0.27 -7.77
N GLY A 77 9.99 -0.07 -6.67
CA GLY A 77 10.83 1.09 -6.47
C GLY A 77 11.81 1.29 -7.63
N GLY A 78 12.40 2.47 -7.75
CA GLY A 78 13.33 2.77 -8.83
C GLY A 78 12.70 2.85 -10.22
N TYR A 79 11.37 3.02 -10.29
CA TYR A 79 10.65 3.35 -11.53
C TYR A 79 10.61 2.26 -12.60
N ARG A 80 10.66 1.00 -12.21
CA ARG A 80 10.79 -0.17 -13.11
C ARG A 80 9.69 -0.26 -14.16
N MET A 81 8.43 -0.02 -13.80
CA MET A 81 7.32 -0.06 -14.78
C MET A 81 7.47 0.99 -15.89
N GLY A 82 7.96 2.18 -15.56
CA GLY A 82 8.25 3.26 -16.50
C GLY A 82 9.71 3.29 -16.98
N ALA A 83 10.51 2.24 -16.79
CA ALA A 83 11.91 2.23 -17.18
C ALA A 83 12.07 2.31 -18.71
N PRO A 84 13.09 3.03 -19.23
CA PRO A 84 13.46 2.99 -20.64
C PRO A 84 13.91 1.61 -21.09
N ASP A 85 14.64 0.91 -20.22
CA ASP A 85 15.12 -0.45 -20.47
C ASP A 85 13.95 -1.45 -20.43
N GLU A 86 13.89 -2.30 -21.43
CA GLU A 86 12.88 -3.34 -21.51
C GLU A 86 13.07 -4.43 -20.46
N ALA A 87 14.31 -4.78 -20.13
CA ALA A 87 14.61 -5.77 -19.09
C ALA A 87 14.07 -5.36 -17.73
N ASP A 88 14.16 -4.07 -17.38
CA ASP A 88 13.57 -3.55 -16.15
C ASP A 88 12.04 -3.63 -16.15
N ARG A 89 11.40 -3.37 -17.30
CA ARG A 89 9.94 -3.51 -17.42
C ARG A 89 9.50 -4.97 -17.36
N GLU A 90 10.26 -5.89 -17.95
CA GLU A 90 9.99 -7.34 -17.81
C GLU A 90 10.12 -7.81 -16.36
N LEU A 91 11.11 -7.30 -15.62
CA LEU A 91 11.23 -7.57 -14.19
C LEU A 91 10.03 -7.02 -13.41
N ALA A 92 9.58 -5.80 -13.72
CA ALA A 92 8.37 -5.25 -13.11
C ALA A 92 7.14 -6.12 -13.39
N LYS A 93 6.96 -6.61 -14.62
CA LYS A 93 5.89 -7.55 -14.97
C LYS A 93 6.00 -8.87 -14.20
N LYS A 94 7.21 -9.39 -14.03
CA LYS A 94 7.44 -10.61 -13.23
C LYS A 94 7.04 -10.38 -11.77
N VAL A 95 7.39 -9.25 -11.17
CA VAL A 95 6.98 -8.89 -9.80
C VAL A 95 5.47 -8.87 -9.68
N ILE A 96 4.77 -8.16 -10.58
CA ILE A 96 3.30 -8.04 -10.56
C ILE A 96 2.63 -9.41 -10.73
N ARG A 97 3.11 -10.26 -11.63
CA ARG A 97 2.62 -11.64 -11.77
C ARG A 97 2.80 -12.45 -10.50
N THR A 98 3.93 -12.29 -9.82
CA THR A 98 4.17 -12.94 -8.53
C THR A 98 3.20 -12.44 -7.47
N GLN A 99 2.95 -11.13 -7.38
CA GLN A 99 1.95 -10.58 -6.47
C GLN A 99 0.55 -11.15 -6.77
N LEU A 100 0.13 -11.21 -8.03
CA LEU A 100 -1.16 -11.79 -8.44
C LEU A 100 -1.25 -13.28 -8.07
N LYS A 101 -0.17 -14.06 -8.29
CA LYS A 101 -0.08 -15.46 -7.87
C LYS A 101 -0.26 -15.60 -6.37
N CYS A 102 0.50 -14.83 -5.58
CA CYS A 102 0.43 -14.85 -4.12
C CYS A 102 -0.96 -14.43 -3.61
N ALA A 103 -1.51 -13.34 -4.15
CA ALA A 103 -2.84 -12.86 -3.78
C ALA A 103 -3.92 -13.91 -4.04
N LYS A 104 -3.88 -14.56 -5.20
CA LYS A 104 -4.83 -15.65 -5.55
C LYS A 104 -4.71 -16.84 -4.62
N ALA A 105 -3.50 -17.28 -4.32
CA ALA A 105 -3.25 -18.43 -3.44
C ALA A 105 -3.69 -18.15 -1.99
N LEU A 106 -3.43 -16.94 -1.49
CA LEU A 106 -3.70 -16.54 -0.12
C LEU A 106 -5.10 -15.94 0.09
N GLY A 107 -5.88 -15.75 -0.98
CA GLY A 107 -7.22 -15.18 -0.91
C GLY A 107 -7.24 -13.67 -0.67
N ALA A 108 -6.17 -12.96 -0.96
CA ALA A 108 -6.10 -11.51 -0.86
C ALA A 108 -6.94 -10.83 -1.95
N SER A 109 -7.58 -9.70 -1.60
CA SER A 109 -8.47 -8.97 -2.51
C SER A 109 -7.76 -8.01 -3.46
N GLY A 110 -6.49 -7.72 -3.21
CA GLY A 110 -5.72 -6.78 -4.02
C GLY A 110 -4.22 -6.92 -3.93
N ILE A 111 -3.56 -6.24 -4.85
CA ILE A 111 -2.12 -6.02 -4.84
C ILE A 111 -1.84 -4.52 -4.93
N LEU A 112 -0.71 -4.09 -4.37
CA LEU A 112 -0.22 -2.71 -4.49
C LEU A 112 0.89 -2.65 -5.55
N ILE A 113 0.76 -1.71 -6.48
CA ILE A 113 1.81 -1.41 -7.44
C ILE A 113 2.17 0.08 -7.44
N VAL A 114 3.46 0.37 -7.64
CA VAL A 114 3.95 1.73 -7.90
C VAL A 114 4.17 1.85 -9.41
N PRO A 115 3.32 2.59 -10.14
CA PRO A 115 3.31 2.54 -11.61
C PRO A 115 4.54 3.19 -12.25
N GLY A 116 5.22 4.07 -11.52
CA GLY A 116 6.42 4.72 -12.06
C GLY A 116 6.89 5.88 -11.20
N GLY A 117 7.76 6.70 -11.77
CA GLY A 117 8.28 7.92 -11.16
C GLY A 117 8.90 8.81 -12.22
N VAL A 118 9.19 10.04 -11.86
CA VAL A 118 9.73 11.05 -12.77
C VAL A 118 11.07 11.55 -12.26
N PRO A 119 12.16 10.79 -12.48
CA PRO A 119 13.51 11.26 -12.16
C PRO A 119 13.93 12.39 -13.10
N GLN A 120 14.87 13.22 -12.68
CA GLN A 120 15.34 14.39 -13.43
C GLN A 120 15.72 14.11 -14.90
N GLN A 121 16.20 12.90 -15.20
CA GLN A 121 16.69 12.50 -16.51
C GLN A 121 15.59 11.95 -17.44
N LYS A 122 14.35 11.90 -16.99
CA LYS A 122 13.23 11.33 -17.76
C LYS A 122 12.07 12.32 -17.83
N SER A 123 11.55 12.56 -19.05
CA SER A 123 10.37 13.41 -19.19
C SER A 123 9.15 12.74 -18.57
N PHE A 124 8.27 13.56 -18.00
CA PHE A 124 7.00 13.11 -17.40
C PHE A 124 6.16 12.32 -18.40
N ILE A 125 6.05 12.83 -19.64
CA ILE A 125 5.29 12.17 -20.71
C ILE A 125 5.84 10.77 -20.95
N LYS A 126 7.15 10.63 -21.10
CA LYS A 126 7.78 9.34 -21.40
C LYS A 126 7.67 8.33 -20.23
N ALA A 127 7.79 8.82 -19.00
CA ALA A 127 7.60 7.98 -17.81
C ALA A 127 6.17 7.41 -17.78
N ARG A 128 5.17 8.27 -18.01
CA ARG A 128 3.76 7.90 -18.03
C ARG A 128 3.42 6.93 -19.16
N GLU A 129 3.87 7.19 -20.40
CA GLU A 129 3.66 6.31 -21.55
C GLU A 129 4.20 4.89 -21.31
N LEU A 130 5.42 4.78 -20.79
CA LEU A 130 6.05 3.48 -20.55
C LEU A 130 5.37 2.73 -19.41
N SER A 131 5.00 3.43 -18.33
CA SER A 131 4.26 2.83 -17.21
C SER A 131 2.88 2.33 -17.65
N MET A 132 2.14 3.14 -18.41
CA MET A 132 0.85 2.75 -18.96
C MET A 132 0.97 1.55 -19.91
N ARG A 133 1.94 1.57 -20.82
CA ARG A 133 2.19 0.43 -21.71
C ARG A 133 2.45 -0.86 -20.94
N THR A 134 3.33 -0.81 -19.93
CA THR A 134 3.63 -1.98 -19.08
C THR A 134 2.39 -2.49 -18.36
N LEU A 135 1.54 -1.59 -17.86
CA LEU A 135 0.30 -1.95 -17.19
C LEU A 135 -0.71 -2.57 -18.16
N LEU A 136 -0.87 -2.00 -19.35
CA LEU A 136 -1.80 -2.52 -20.37
C LEU A 136 -1.37 -3.90 -20.91
N GLU A 137 -0.08 -4.19 -20.97
CA GLU A 137 0.42 -5.53 -21.30
C GLU A 137 0.03 -6.59 -20.25
N LEU A 138 -0.16 -6.18 -18.97
CA LEU A 138 -0.61 -7.06 -17.87
C LEU A 138 -2.12 -7.08 -17.69
N LYS A 139 -2.86 -6.15 -18.29
CA LYS A 139 -4.32 -6.00 -18.11
C LYS A 139 -5.09 -7.32 -18.29
N PRO A 140 -4.86 -8.13 -19.33
CA PRO A 140 -5.58 -9.40 -19.48
C PRO A 140 -5.39 -10.36 -18.30
N GLU A 141 -4.17 -10.45 -17.76
CA GLU A 141 -3.83 -11.31 -16.62
C GLU A 141 -4.48 -10.78 -15.31
N ILE A 142 -4.51 -9.46 -15.13
CA ILE A 142 -5.15 -8.79 -14.00
C ILE A 142 -6.67 -9.06 -14.03
N GLU A 143 -7.31 -8.91 -15.18
CA GLU A 143 -8.75 -9.14 -15.35
C GLU A 143 -9.12 -10.61 -15.18
N GLU A 144 -8.30 -11.54 -15.66
CA GLU A 144 -8.51 -12.97 -15.43
C GLU A 144 -8.37 -13.33 -13.95
N ALA A 145 -7.39 -12.74 -13.25
CA ALA A 145 -7.19 -12.96 -11.83
C ALA A 145 -8.34 -12.42 -10.97
N LYS A 146 -9.04 -11.38 -11.43
CA LYS A 146 -10.10 -10.66 -10.68
C LYS A 146 -9.62 -10.12 -9.34
N ILE A 147 -8.37 -9.67 -9.29
CA ILE A 147 -7.71 -9.10 -8.12
C ILE A 147 -7.51 -7.61 -8.35
N ASN A 148 -7.91 -6.76 -7.40
CA ASN A 148 -7.70 -5.33 -7.51
C ASN A 148 -6.19 -5.02 -7.57
N THR A 149 -5.75 -4.45 -8.66
CA THR A 149 -4.39 -3.95 -8.83
C THR A 149 -4.40 -2.46 -8.55
N GLY A 150 -4.05 -2.11 -7.31
CA GLY A 150 -4.12 -0.75 -6.84
C GLY A 150 -2.83 0.01 -7.14
N VAL A 151 -2.94 1.14 -7.85
CA VAL A 151 -1.82 2.08 -8.03
C VAL A 151 -1.69 2.96 -6.80
N GLU A 152 -0.46 3.18 -6.31
CA GLU A 152 -0.22 3.96 -5.10
C GLU A 152 0.34 5.35 -5.39
N ASN A 153 -0.10 6.33 -4.61
CA ASN A 153 0.43 7.69 -4.56
C ASN A 153 1.64 7.76 -3.62
N VAL A 154 2.83 7.67 -4.19
CA VAL A 154 4.11 7.78 -3.45
C VAL A 154 4.89 9.04 -3.83
N TRP A 155 5.94 9.37 -3.06
CA TRP A 155 6.79 10.56 -3.29
C TRP A 155 7.79 10.37 -4.44
N ASN A 156 7.31 10.17 -5.64
CA ASN A 156 8.16 9.95 -6.82
C ASN A 156 7.86 10.90 -7.98
N GLY A 157 7.00 11.90 -7.76
CA GLY A 157 6.62 12.90 -8.76
C GLY A 157 5.66 12.39 -9.84
N PHE A 158 5.16 11.16 -9.75
CA PHE A 158 4.28 10.59 -10.78
C PHE A 158 2.84 11.04 -10.62
N PHE A 159 2.30 11.01 -9.39
CA PHE A 159 0.99 11.54 -9.06
C PHE A 159 1.13 12.74 -8.13
N MET A 160 0.99 13.94 -8.66
CA MET A 160 1.08 15.20 -7.92
C MET A 160 -0.30 15.77 -7.56
N SER A 161 -1.35 15.26 -8.18
CA SER A 161 -2.74 15.59 -7.90
C SER A 161 -3.63 14.35 -8.00
N PRO A 162 -4.84 14.36 -7.40
CA PRO A 162 -5.77 13.24 -7.57
C PRO A 162 -6.18 13.05 -9.04
N PHE A 163 -6.17 14.11 -9.83
CA PHE A 163 -6.54 14.05 -11.25
C PHE A 163 -5.51 13.30 -12.10
N ASP A 164 -4.23 13.35 -11.75
CA ASP A 164 -3.19 12.54 -12.40
C ASP A 164 -3.46 11.05 -12.19
N MET A 165 -3.79 10.67 -10.95
CA MET A 165 -4.11 9.30 -10.57
C MET A 165 -5.41 8.81 -11.20
N ILE A 166 -6.46 9.64 -11.20
CA ILE A 166 -7.74 9.38 -11.87
C ILE A 166 -7.52 9.14 -13.36
N SER A 167 -6.81 10.07 -14.04
CA SER A 167 -6.50 9.94 -15.46
C SER A 167 -5.75 8.66 -15.79
N PHE A 168 -4.81 8.24 -14.94
CA PHE A 168 -4.05 7.01 -15.14
C PHE A 168 -4.92 5.76 -14.96
N ILE A 169 -5.75 5.73 -13.93
CA ILE A 169 -6.67 4.61 -13.67
C ILE A 169 -7.71 4.49 -14.77
N ASP A 170 -8.35 5.61 -15.14
CA ASP A 170 -9.41 5.61 -16.14
C ASP A 170 -8.91 5.26 -17.55
N GLU A 171 -7.68 5.68 -17.92
CA GLU A 171 -7.06 5.29 -19.20
C GLU A 171 -6.77 3.79 -19.29
N ALA A 172 -6.49 3.13 -18.16
CA ALA A 172 -6.30 1.68 -18.14
C ALA A 172 -7.59 0.90 -18.46
N ASP A 173 -8.75 1.53 -18.30
CA ASP A 173 -10.08 1.01 -18.65
C ASP A 173 -10.29 -0.44 -18.18
N SER A 174 -10.11 -0.67 -16.87
CA SER A 174 -10.30 -1.98 -16.23
C SER A 174 -10.98 -1.84 -14.87
N PRO A 175 -11.98 -2.68 -14.54
CA PRO A 175 -12.61 -2.65 -13.23
C PRO A 175 -11.68 -3.10 -12.10
N TYR A 176 -10.56 -3.73 -12.43
CA TYR A 176 -9.56 -4.24 -11.48
C TYR A 176 -8.32 -3.35 -11.32
N ILE A 177 -8.14 -2.33 -12.17
CA ILE A 177 -7.09 -1.34 -11.99
C ILE A 177 -7.68 -0.17 -11.21
N ARG A 178 -7.22 0.01 -9.98
CA ARG A 178 -7.87 0.83 -8.97
C ARG A 178 -6.85 1.71 -8.22
N ALA A 179 -7.32 2.52 -7.29
CA ALA A 179 -6.46 3.25 -6.38
C ALA A 179 -6.14 2.40 -5.14
N TYR A 180 -4.87 2.26 -4.83
CA TYR A 180 -4.36 1.93 -3.51
C TYR A 180 -3.94 3.26 -2.88
N TYR A 181 -4.83 3.87 -2.10
CA TYR A 181 -4.64 5.24 -1.68
C TYR A 181 -3.91 5.33 -0.32
N ASP A 182 -2.75 5.98 -0.29
CA ASP A 182 -2.04 6.29 0.95
C ASP A 182 -2.43 7.70 1.44
N VAL A 183 -3.03 7.74 2.63
CA VAL A 183 -3.54 8.99 3.21
C VAL A 183 -2.43 9.91 3.74
N GLY A 184 -1.32 9.35 4.21
CA GLY A 184 -0.20 10.10 4.78
C GLY A 184 0.70 10.74 3.75
N ASN A 185 0.89 10.06 2.62
CA ASN A 185 1.80 10.52 1.57
C ASN A 185 1.41 11.89 0.98
N VAL A 186 0.13 12.24 0.96
CA VAL A 186 -0.32 13.53 0.40
C VAL A 186 -0.27 14.68 1.40
N VAL A 187 -0.20 14.41 2.69
CA VAL A 187 -0.23 15.45 3.74
C VAL A 187 0.90 16.46 3.58
N ALA A 188 2.03 16.04 3.05
CA ALA A 188 3.17 16.91 2.79
C ALA A 188 2.83 18.09 1.86
N PHE A 189 1.88 17.93 0.93
CA PHE A 189 1.61 18.92 -0.13
C PHE A 189 0.12 19.12 -0.46
N SER A 190 -0.80 18.39 0.20
CA SER A 190 -2.23 18.45 -0.08
C SER A 190 -3.07 18.10 1.15
N TRP A 191 -4.38 17.96 0.96
CA TRP A 191 -5.35 17.58 1.96
C TRP A 191 -5.96 16.23 1.59
N THR A 192 -5.80 15.26 2.45
CA THR A 192 -6.14 13.85 2.23
C THR A 192 -7.61 13.63 1.92
N GLU A 193 -8.51 14.28 2.65
CA GLU A 193 -9.96 14.17 2.48
C GLU A 193 -10.43 14.59 1.09
N TYR A 194 -9.80 15.59 0.48
CA TYR A 194 -10.16 16.04 -0.87
C TYR A 194 -9.64 15.11 -1.98
N TRP A 195 -8.55 14.39 -1.72
CA TRP A 195 -8.13 13.32 -2.61
C TRP A 195 -9.12 12.15 -2.58
N ILE A 196 -9.63 11.79 -1.39
CA ILE A 196 -10.63 10.73 -1.23
C ILE A 196 -11.90 11.11 -1.99
N GLU A 197 -12.39 12.35 -1.83
CA GLU A 197 -13.55 12.86 -2.56
C GLU A 197 -13.36 12.76 -4.08
N ALA A 198 -12.20 13.20 -4.60
CA ALA A 198 -11.92 13.18 -6.03
C ALA A 198 -11.76 11.76 -6.60
N LEU A 199 -11.04 10.87 -5.90
CA LEU A 199 -10.85 9.48 -6.32
C LEU A 199 -12.16 8.69 -6.30
N GLY A 200 -13.05 8.99 -5.35
CA GLY A 200 -14.37 8.38 -5.27
C GLY A 200 -14.31 6.86 -5.16
N SER A 201 -15.20 6.20 -5.87
CA SER A 201 -15.30 4.73 -5.90
C SER A 201 -14.09 4.02 -6.52
N ARG A 202 -13.08 4.73 -7.03
CA ARG A 202 -11.84 4.13 -7.55
C ARG A 202 -10.96 3.56 -6.44
N ILE A 203 -11.14 4.01 -5.20
CA ILE A 203 -10.39 3.51 -4.05
C ILE A 203 -10.80 2.06 -3.78
N SER A 204 -9.81 1.14 -3.83
CA SER A 204 -10.01 -0.27 -3.47
C SER A 204 -9.34 -0.63 -2.14
N HIS A 205 -8.19 -0.03 -1.84
CA HIS A 205 -7.40 -0.26 -0.64
C HIS A 205 -6.85 1.04 -0.10
N ILE A 206 -6.52 1.05 1.19
CA ILE A 206 -6.02 2.22 1.91
C ILE A 206 -4.77 1.85 2.70
N HIS A 207 -3.70 2.63 2.51
CA HIS A 207 -2.63 2.74 3.50
C HIS A 207 -2.91 3.90 4.46
N VAL A 208 -2.68 3.66 5.74
CA VAL A 208 -2.74 4.71 6.76
C VAL A 208 -1.34 4.94 7.33
N LYS A 209 -0.90 6.17 7.16
CA LYS A 209 0.30 6.77 7.75
C LYS A 209 -0.08 8.11 8.34
N ASP A 210 0.74 8.67 9.20
CA ASP A 210 0.57 10.03 9.63
C ASP A 210 1.85 10.84 9.37
N PHE A 211 1.67 12.10 9.01
CA PHE A 211 2.75 12.98 8.63
C PHE A 211 2.61 14.32 9.36
N LYS A 212 3.68 14.76 10.03
CA LYS A 212 3.76 16.05 10.68
C LYS A 212 4.47 17.05 9.77
N ARG A 213 3.77 18.12 9.38
CA ARG A 213 4.32 19.19 8.56
C ARG A 213 5.37 19.98 9.36
N GLY A 214 6.48 20.32 8.71
CA GLY A 214 7.58 21.04 9.35
C GLY A 214 7.37 22.54 9.47
N GLY A 215 6.45 23.11 8.71
CA GLY A 215 6.14 24.54 8.70
C GLY A 215 5.26 24.91 7.53
N THR A 216 4.77 26.14 7.51
CA THR A 216 3.95 26.67 6.41
C THR A 216 4.77 27.63 5.57
N ALA A 217 4.95 27.30 4.28
CA ALA A 217 5.38 28.25 3.27
C ALA A 217 4.23 28.43 2.28
N PHE A 218 3.99 29.65 1.84
CA PHE A 218 3.05 29.98 0.76
C PHE A 218 1.67 29.28 0.85
N GLY A 219 0.88 29.62 1.86
CA GLY A 219 -0.51 29.17 1.91
C GLY A 219 -0.71 27.70 2.36
N GLY A 220 0.23 27.15 3.11
CA GLY A 220 0.09 25.81 3.72
C GLY A 220 0.83 24.68 3.01
N LEU A 221 1.49 24.98 1.90
CA LEU A 221 2.40 24.01 1.28
C LEU A 221 3.63 23.79 2.16
N ASN A 222 4.08 22.56 2.20
CA ASN A 222 5.08 22.09 3.13
C ASN A 222 6.48 22.69 2.91
N SER A 223 7.15 23.03 4.00
CA SER A 223 8.56 23.38 4.05
C SER A 223 9.39 22.36 4.83
N GLY A 224 9.10 21.07 4.69
CA GLY A 224 9.69 19.97 5.43
C GLY A 224 8.66 19.24 6.28
N GLY A 225 9.11 18.28 7.05
CA GLY A 225 8.27 17.44 7.91
C GLY A 225 8.78 16.01 7.97
N SER A 226 8.05 15.16 8.66
CA SER A 226 8.38 13.75 8.82
C SER A 226 7.15 12.89 9.03
N PHE A 227 7.26 11.61 8.67
CA PHE A 227 6.31 10.61 9.13
C PHE A 227 6.43 10.43 10.63
N VAL A 228 5.29 10.28 11.28
CA VAL A 228 5.16 10.14 12.73
C VAL A 228 4.17 9.01 13.04
N ASP A 229 4.10 8.60 14.30
CA ASP A 229 3.09 7.64 14.73
C ASP A 229 1.68 8.14 14.42
N LEU A 230 0.75 7.22 14.18
CA LEU A 230 -0.65 7.53 13.93
C LEU A 230 -1.22 8.42 15.04
N LEU A 231 -2.06 9.38 14.67
CA LEU A 231 -2.67 10.39 15.54
C LEU A 231 -1.70 11.48 16.07
N LYS A 232 -0.44 11.48 15.65
CA LYS A 232 0.55 12.50 16.04
C LYS A 232 0.92 13.47 14.93
N GLY A 233 0.41 13.23 13.72
CA GLY A 233 0.62 14.07 12.55
C GLY A 233 -0.49 15.08 12.32
N ASP A 234 -0.60 15.46 11.07
CA ASP A 234 -1.54 16.48 10.60
C ASP A 234 -2.60 15.90 9.65
N VAL A 235 -2.76 14.56 9.61
CA VAL A 235 -3.91 13.94 8.94
C VAL A 235 -5.19 14.31 9.69
N ASN A 236 -6.15 14.87 8.97
CA ASN A 236 -7.46 15.21 9.54
C ASN A 236 -8.37 13.99 9.59
N TRP A 237 -8.13 13.09 10.55
CA TRP A 237 -8.88 11.84 10.67
C TRP A 237 -10.39 12.04 10.84
N GLU A 238 -10.81 13.17 11.40
CA GLU A 238 -12.24 13.53 11.57
C GLU A 238 -12.92 13.85 10.23
N ALA A 239 -12.15 14.24 9.21
CA ALA A 239 -12.66 14.42 7.85
C ALA A 239 -12.40 13.19 6.95
N VAL A 240 -11.29 12.47 7.17
CA VAL A 240 -10.90 11.31 6.36
C VAL A 240 -11.92 10.17 6.47
N ILE A 241 -12.33 9.81 7.68
CA ILE A 241 -13.25 8.69 7.87
C ILE A 241 -14.65 8.95 7.27
N PRO A 242 -15.30 10.11 7.49
CA PRO A 242 -16.52 10.44 6.76
C PRO A 242 -16.34 10.47 5.24
N ALA A 243 -15.21 11.00 4.73
CA ALA A 243 -14.93 11.00 3.30
C ALA A 243 -14.84 9.57 2.73
N LEU A 244 -14.15 8.65 3.39
CA LEU A 244 -14.08 7.23 2.99
C LEU A 244 -15.48 6.60 2.98
N LYS A 245 -16.29 6.83 4.01
CA LYS A 245 -17.67 6.33 4.07
C LYS A 245 -18.53 6.91 2.93
N SER A 246 -18.36 8.19 2.60
CA SER A 246 -19.14 8.86 1.55
C SER A 246 -18.89 8.31 0.16
N VAL A 247 -17.68 7.79 -0.10
CA VAL A 247 -17.32 7.13 -1.37
C VAL A 247 -17.55 5.62 -1.37
N GLY A 248 -18.16 5.08 -0.29
CA GLY A 248 -18.54 3.67 -0.16
C GLY A 248 -17.40 2.74 0.24
N PHE A 249 -16.28 3.27 0.77
CA PHE A 249 -15.20 2.44 1.27
C PHE A 249 -15.51 1.86 2.65
N ASP A 250 -15.47 0.53 2.77
CA ASP A 250 -15.63 -0.21 4.04
C ASP A 250 -14.62 -1.37 4.15
N GLY A 251 -13.42 -1.15 3.65
CA GLY A 251 -12.33 -2.13 3.66
C GLY A 251 -11.46 -2.07 4.91
N TYR A 252 -10.21 -2.44 4.73
CA TYR A 252 -9.19 -2.38 5.76
C TYR A 252 -8.45 -1.04 5.73
N LEU A 253 -8.21 -0.46 6.90
CA LEU A 253 -7.22 0.57 7.11
C LEU A 253 -5.89 -0.14 7.42
N THR A 254 -5.04 -0.26 6.43
CA THR A 254 -3.76 -0.97 6.54
C THR A 254 -2.68 0.01 6.99
N ALA A 255 -2.20 -0.12 8.21
CA ALA A 255 -1.10 0.73 8.69
C ALA A 255 0.23 0.31 8.03
N GLU A 256 0.88 1.25 7.40
CA GLU A 256 2.26 1.15 6.95
C GLU A 256 3.11 2.16 7.74
N VAL A 257 3.60 1.71 8.88
CA VAL A 257 4.30 2.53 9.88
C VAL A 257 5.56 1.82 10.37
N PHE A 258 6.50 2.58 10.91
CA PHE A 258 7.77 2.04 11.37
C PHE A 258 8.01 2.40 12.84
N LYS A 259 8.49 1.42 13.62
CA LYS A 259 8.80 1.61 15.03
C LYS A 259 10.03 2.50 15.19
N ASN A 260 9.83 3.72 15.70
CA ASN A 260 10.90 4.70 15.94
C ASN A 260 11.41 4.69 17.40
N ASN A 261 10.71 4.03 18.33
CA ASN A 261 11.12 3.94 19.73
C ASN A 261 11.83 2.61 19.98
N GLU A 262 13.15 2.63 20.07
CA GLU A 262 13.98 1.44 20.31
C GLU A 262 13.70 0.76 21.67
N ALA A 263 13.29 1.53 22.68
CA ALA A 263 12.97 1.01 24.01
C ALA A 263 11.64 0.27 24.09
N MET A 264 10.77 0.43 23.10
CA MET A 264 9.47 -0.24 23.04
C MET A 264 9.61 -1.63 22.40
N SER A 265 8.95 -2.65 22.98
CA SER A 265 8.85 -3.95 22.33
C SER A 265 8.01 -3.86 21.05
N TYR A 266 8.26 -4.74 20.07
CA TYR A 266 7.40 -4.80 18.87
C TYR A 266 5.95 -5.15 19.22
N THR A 267 5.73 -6.07 20.14
CA THR A 267 4.37 -6.43 20.59
C THR A 267 3.60 -5.24 21.17
N ASP A 268 4.26 -4.39 21.96
CA ASP A 268 3.61 -3.18 22.49
C ASP A 268 3.39 -2.14 21.40
N TYR A 269 4.31 -2.02 20.45
CA TYR A 269 4.12 -1.17 19.27
C TYR A 269 2.92 -1.61 18.43
N TYR A 270 2.75 -2.92 18.18
CA TYR A 270 1.58 -3.42 17.44
C TYR A 270 0.26 -3.09 18.17
N LYS A 271 0.22 -3.21 19.51
CA LYS A 271 -0.96 -2.81 20.31
C LYS A 271 -1.25 -1.31 20.18
N GLU A 272 -0.21 -0.47 20.22
CA GLU A 272 -0.39 0.98 20.03
C GLU A 272 -0.93 1.30 18.65
N VAL A 273 -0.40 0.70 17.59
CA VAL A 273 -0.89 0.89 16.21
C VAL A 273 -2.34 0.40 16.07
N ALA A 274 -2.67 -0.79 16.56
CA ALA A 274 -4.04 -1.31 16.52
C ALA A 274 -5.02 -0.40 17.25
N LYS A 275 -4.65 0.12 18.44
CA LYS A 275 -5.44 1.08 19.20
C LYS A 275 -5.58 2.43 18.49
N ALA A 276 -4.53 2.89 17.81
CA ALA A 276 -4.60 4.12 17.04
C ALA A 276 -5.60 4.00 15.87
N ILE A 277 -5.56 2.89 15.11
CA ILE A 277 -6.53 2.63 14.03
C ILE A 277 -7.96 2.53 14.58
N GLU A 278 -8.16 1.84 15.71
CA GLU A 278 -9.48 1.78 16.38
C GLU A 278 -10.00 3.18 16.72
N THR A 279 -9.12 4.04 17.27
CA THR A 279 -9.45 5.43 17.57
C THR A 279 -9.80 6.21 16.31
N ILE A 280 -9.07 6.00 15.21
CA ILE A 280 -9.34 6.61 13.91
C ILE A 280 -10.73 6.20 13.41
N ILE A 281 -11.04 4.91 13.40
CA ILE A 281 -12.34 4.38 12.92
C ILE A 281 -13.51 4.96 13.73
N THR A 282 -13.32 5.20 15.02
CA THR A 282 -14.35 5.71 15.93
C THR A 282 -14.51 7.23 15.94
N LYS A 283 -13.62 7.97 15.28
CA LYS A 283 -13.69 9.45 15.16
C LYS A 283 -14.79 9.98 14.23
N ALA A 284 -15.58 9.11 13.62
CA ALA A 284 -16.60 9.47 12.63
C ALA A 284 -18.00 9.60 13.22
#